data_93716dda334d2e27b017c163735fd5e2
#
_entry.id   93716dda334d2e27b017c163735fd5e2
#
_cell.length_a   1.000
_cell.length_b   1.000
_cell.length_c   1.000
_cell.angle_alpha   90.00
_cell.angle_beta   90.00
_cell.angle_gamma   90.00
#
_symmetry.space_group_name_H-M   'P 1'
#
loop_
_entity.id
_entity.type
_entity.pdbx_description
1 polymer ?
#
loop_
_entity_poly.entity_id
_entity_poly.type
_entity_poly.pdbx_seq_one_letter_code
_entity_poly.pdbx_strand_id
1 'polypeptide(L)'
;MHYLPFLRYVNQLGYVSLFPFLLHIVDPASPNLGTILKDLEDPAKLWTPHGLRSLSRSASLYGKRNTEHDPPYWRGPIWINLNFLAVRALHHYAFDAKACTLCFSQF
;
A
#
# COMPACT_ATOMS: atom_id res chain seq x y z
N MET A 1 22.54 -10.24 24.59
CA MET A 1 21.34 -11.03 24.34
C MET A 1 21.35 -11.51 22.89
N HIS A 2 21.14 -12.78 22.71
CA HIS A 2 21.13 -13.38 21.39
C HIS A 2 19.71 -13.71 20.98
N TYR A 3 19.29 -13.25 19.80
CA TYR A 3 18.01 -13.61 19.23
C TYR A 3 18.21 -14.69 18.19
N LEU A 4 17.48 -15.77 18.31
CA LEU A 4 17.42 -16.78 17.27
C LEU A 4 16.55 -16.23 16.14
N PRO A 5 17.05 -16.20 14.89
CA PRO A 5 16.22 -15.75 13.77
C PRO A 5 15.08 -16.72 13.55
N PHE A 6 13.89 -16.19 13.30
CA PHE A 6 12.73 -16.99 12.96
C PHE A 6 11.89 -16.24 11.93
N LEU A 7 11.16 -16.99 11.12
CA LEU A 7 10.27 -16.41 10.11
C LEU A 7 8.97 -15.98 10.74
N ARG A 8 8.53 -14.79 10.40
CA ARG A 8 7.22 -14.28 10.79
C ARG A 8 6.72 -13.28 9.75
N TYR A 9 5.41 -13.04 9.73
CA TYR A 9 4.84 -12.00 8.92
C TYR A 9 5.20 -10.63 9.50
N VAL A 10 5.58 -9.70 8.61
CA VAL A 10 5.83 -8.32 8.99
C VAL A 10 4.50 -7.58 8.96
N ASN A 11 4.04 -7.13 10.12
CA ASN A 11 2.75 -6.46 10.26
C ASN A 11 2.87 -4.96 10.01
N GLN A 12 3.32 -4.58 8.81
CA GLN A 12 3.50 -3.20 8.39
C GLN A 12 2.85 -3.03 7.03
N LEU A 13 1.81 -2.19 6.96
CA LEU A 13 1.13 -1.89 5.70
C LEU A 13 1.87 -0.79 4.95
N GLY A 14 2.30 -1.07 3.74
CA GLY A 14 3.01 -0.11 2.89
C GLY A 14 3.02 -0.54 1.44
N TYR A 15 3.85 0.11 0.61
CA TYR A 15 3.93 -0.22 -0.82
C TYR A 15 4.24 -1.69 -1.07
N VAL A 16 5.11 -2.29 -0.26
CA VAL A 16 5.47 -3.70 -0.43
C VAL A 16 4.25 -4.60 -0.29
N SER A 17 3.35 -4.29 0.64
CA SER A 17 2.10 -5.01 0.82
C SER A 17 1.18 -4.91 -0.41
N LEU A 18 1.35 -3.87 -1.22
CA LEU A 18 0.49 -3.60 -2.38
C LEU A 18 1.01 -4.22 -3.67
N PHE A 19 2.21 -4.80 -3.70
CA PHE A 19 2.78 -5.30 -4.96
C PHE A 19 1.87 -6.28 -5.71
N PRO A 20 1.19 -7.23 -5.06
CA PRO A 20 0.24 -8.07 -5.78
C PRO A 20 -0.84 -7.28 -6.50
N PHE A 21 -1.32 -6.20 -5.88
CA PHE A 21 -2.29 -5.29 -6.50
C PHE A 21 -1.64 -4.45 -7.60
N LEU A 22 -0.48 -3.85 -7.34
CA LEU A 22 0.23 -2.98 -8.27
C LEU A 22 0.65 -3.71 -9.55
N LEU A 23 0.94 -5.01 -9.45
CA LEU A 23 1.37 -5.84 -10.57
C LEU A 23 0.23 -6.63 -11.19
N HIS A 24 -1.02 -6.35 -10.82
CA HIS A 24 -2.23 -6.98 -11.37
C HIS A 24 -2.30 -8.50 -11.09
N ILE A 25 -1.71 -8.97 -9.98
CA ILE A 25 -1.67 -10.39 -9.62
C ILE A 25 -2.90 -10.81 -8.81
N VAL A 26 -3.52 -9.88 -8.07
CA VAL A 26 -4.71 -10.17 -7.27
C VAL A 26 -5.86 -10.54 -8.20
N ASP A 27 -6.55 -11.64 -7.87
CA ASP A 27 -7.74 -12.06 -8.62
C ASP A 27 -8.83 -10.99 -8.49
N PRO A 28 -9.43 -10.51 -9.61
CA PRO A 28 -10.51 -9.52 -9.56
C PRO A 28 -11.71 -9.95 -8.72
N ALA A 29 -11.94 -11.26 -8.58
CA ALA A 29 -13.03 -11.81 -7.78
C ALA A 29 -12.65 -12.00 -6.31
N SER A 30 -11.39 -11.77 -5.93
CA SER A 30 -10.92 -11.99 -4.58
C SER A 30 -11.49 -10.95 -3.61
N PRO A 31 -11.95 -11.37 -2.40
CA PRO A 31 -12.35 -10.42 -1.37
C PRO A 31 -11.19 -9.54 -0.87
N ASN A 32 -9.95 -9.99 -1.08
CA ASN A 32 -8.77 -9.21 -0.70
C ASN A 32 -8.67 -7.89 -1.47
N LEU A 33 -9.19 -7.84 -2.70
CA LEU A 33 -9.19 -6.60 -3.48
C LEU A 33 -9.98 -5.50 -2.77
N GLY A 34 -11.15 -5.81 -2.23
CA GLY A 34 -11.95 -4.84 -1.47
C GLY A 34 -11.22 -4.32 -0.24
N THR A 35 -10.51 -5.19 0.47
CA THR A 35 -9.69 -4.81 1.62
C THR A 35 -8.57 -3.87 1.21
N ILE A 36 -7.87 -4.16 0.11
CA ILE A 36 -6.81 -3.30 -0.42
C ILE A 36 -7.36 -1.92 -0.77
N LEU A 37 -8.50 -1.85 -1.44
CA LEU A 37 -9.11 -0.57 -1.83
C LEU A 37 -9.48 0.27 -0.62
N LYS A 38 -9.99 -0.34 0.44
CA LYS A 38 -10.29 0.36 1.69
C LYS A 38 -9.02 0.93 2.33
N ASP A 39 -7.94 0.16 2.32
CA ASP A 39 -6.67 0.62 2.88
C ASP A 39 -6.09 1.79 2.07
N LEU A 40 -6.28 1.79 0.75
CA LEU A 40 -5.81 2.87 -0.11
C LEU A 40 -6.51 4.19 0.19
N GLU A 41 -7.80 4.17 0.50
CA GLU A 41 -8.57 5.40 0.71
C GLU A 41 -8.60 5.87 2.17
N ASP A 42 -8.02 5.12 3.10
CA ASP A 42 -8.03 5.44 4.52
C ASP A 42 -6.95 6.46 4.88
N PRO A 43 -7.32 7.69 5.31
CA PRO A 43 -6.34 8.71 5.69
C PRO A 43 -5.48 8.33 6.91
N ALA A 44 -5.98 7.42 7.75
CA ALA A 44 -5.20 6.91 8.88
C ALA A 44 -4.12 5.92 8.44
N LYS A 45 -4.17 5.47 7.19
CA LYS A 45 -3.25 4.48 6.63
C LYS A 45 -2.43 5.07 5.49
N LEU A 46 -2.88 4.92 4.24
CA LEU A 46 -2.08 5.27 3.07
C LEU A 46 -2.51 6.56 2.37
N TRP A 47 -3.76 6.94 2.49
CA TRP A 47 -4.31 8.06 1.73
C TRP A 47 -3.79 9.41 2.19
N THR A 48 -3.39 10.27 1.25
CA THR A 48 -3.22 11.71 1.46
C THR A 48 -3.75 12.46 0.25
N PRO A 49 -4.05 13.77 0.37
CA PRO A 49 -4.43 14.58 -0.79
C PRO A 49 -3.36 14.65 -1.89
N HIS A 50 -2.14 14.24 -1.59
CA HIS A 50 -1.00 14.32 -2.51
C HIS A 50 -0.57 12.96 -3.06
N GLY A 51 -1.19 11.89 -2.65
CA GLY A 51 -0.88 10.53 -3.07
C GLY A 51 -0.83 9.55 -1.90
N LEU A 52 -0.37 8.33 -2.19
CA LEU A 52 -0.31 7.25 -1.21
C LEU A 52 1.04 7.25 -0.49
N ARG A 53 0.99 7.11 0.84
CA ARG A 53 2.19 6.98 1.68
C ARG A 53 2.91 5.67 1.38
N SER A 54 4.23 5.70 1.45
CA SER A 54 5.05 4.49 1.30
C SER A 54 4.85 3.49 2.44
N LEU A 55 4.49 4.00 3.62
CA LEU A 55 4.16 3.20 4.78
C LEU A 55 2.95 3.80 5.47
N SER A 56 2.05 2.94 5.96
CA SER A 56 0.84 3.37 6.65
C SER A 56 1.18 4.25 7.87
N ARG A 57 0.41 5.32 8.04
CA ARG A 57 0.54 6.20 9.20
C ARG A 57 0.33 5.44 10.51
N SER A 58 -0.45 4.36 10.48
CA SER A 58 -0.71 3.51 11.65
C SER A 58 0.43 2.53 11.95
N ALA A 59 1.41 2.38 11.05
CA ALA A 59 2.49 1.43 11.23
C ALA A 59 3.47 1.90 12.29
N SER A 60 4.01 0.96 13.08
CA SER A 60 4.96 1.28 14.15
C SER A 60 6.26 1.89 13.64
N LEU A 61 6.64 1.57 12.40
CA LEU A 61 7.86 2.10 11.78
C LEU A 61 7.65 3.41 11.00
N TYR A 62 6.41 3.94 10.97
CA TYR A 62 6.10 5.15 10.22
C TYR A 62 7.01 6.31 10.63
N GLY A 63 7.64 6.94 9.64
CA GLY A 63 8.51 8.09 9.84
C GLY A 63 9.85 7.76 10.50
N LYS A 64 10.12 6.49 10.81
CA LYS A 64 11.36 6.10 11.47
C LYS A 64 12.55 6.22 10.52
N ARG A 65 13.67 6.68 11.06
CA ARG A 65 14.93 6.85 10.34
C ARG A 65 15.93 5.80 10.82
N ASN A 66 16.87 5.44 9.95
CA ASN A 66 17.95 4.54 10.34
C ASN A 66 18.95 5.24 11.25
N THR A 67 19.24 6.51 10.95
CA THR A 67 20.05 7.39 11.80
C THR A 67 19.39 8.76 11.89
N GLU A 68 19.87 9.62 12.79
CA GLU A 68 19.32 10.97 12.94
C GLU A 68 19.50 11.84 11.69
N HIS A 69 20.45 11.49 10.83
CA HIS A 69 20.75 12.26 9.61
C HIS A 69 20.08 11.71 8.37
N ASP A 70 19.45 10.54 8.44
CA ASP A 70 18.79 9.92 7.30
C ASP A 70 17.34 10.36 7.20
N PRO A 71 16.81 10.60 5.99
CA PRO A 71 15.37 10.75 5.82
C PRO A 71 14.69 9.39 6.01
N PRO A 72 13.37 9.38 6.26
CA PRO A 72 12.65 8.13 6.47
C PRO A 72 12.46 7.28 5.20
N TYR A 73 12.85 7.75 4.03
CA TYR A 73 12.81 7.06 2.74
C TYR A 73 11.46 6.39 2.44
N TRP A 74 11.35 5.08 2.68
CA TRP A 74 10.17 4.28 2.38
C TRP A 74 9.28 4.05 3.62
N ARG A 75 9.42 4.89 4.64
CA ARG A 75 8.65 4.79 5.88
C ARG A 75 7.73 6.00 6.07
N GLY A 76 7.01 6.37 5.01
CA GLY A 76 6.03 7.43 5.04
C GLY A 76 5.99 8.31 3.81
N PRO A 77 7.14 8.81 3.30
CA PRO A 77 7.14 9.72 2.15
C PRO A 77 6.42 9.13 0.93
N ILE A 78 5.88 10.02 0.11
CA ILE A 78 5.11 9.68 -1.08
C ILE A 78 6.07 9.59 -2.26
N TRP A 79 6.01 8.48 -3.02
CA TRP A 79 6.86 8.24 -4.17
C TRP A 79 6.02 8.16 -5.44
N ILE A 80 6.33 9.01 -6.42
CA ILE A 80 5.52 9.12 -7.64
C ILE A 80 5.52 7.84 -8.48
N ASN A 81 6.63 7.12 -8.52
CA ASN A 81 6.74 5.89 -9.30
C ASN A 81 5.74 4.83 -8.84
N LEU A 82 5.62 4.61 -7.53
CA LEU A 82 4.67 3.64 -6.98
C LEU A 82 3.23 4.15 -7.07
N ASN A 83 3.03 5.45 -6.94
CA ASN A 83 1.70 6.06 -7.14
C ASN A 83 1.24 5.93 -8.58
N PHE A 84 2.15 6.05 -9.54
CA PHE A 84 1.85 5.79 -10.95
C PHE A 84 1.36 4.35 -11.15
N LEU A 85 2.04 3.38 -10.55
CA LEU A 85 1.62 1.97 -10.61
C LEU A 85 0.25 1.76 -9.95
N ALA A 86 -0.03 2.47 -8.85
CA ALA A 86 -1.33 2.38 -8.17
C ALA A 86 -2.46 2.88 -9.07
N VAL A 87 -2.26 4.00 -9.76
CA VAL A 87 -3.26 4.52 -10.71
C VAL A 87 -3.50 3.53 -11.84
N ARG A 88 -2.44 2.94 -12.38
CA ARG A 88 -2.57 1.91 -13.42
C ARG A 88 -3.32 0.68 -12.92
N ALA A 89 -3.04 0.25 -11.69
CA ALA A 89 -3.74 -0.90 -11.11
C ALA A 89 -5.22 -0.60 -10.88
N LEU A 90 -5.55 0.57 -10.38
CA LEU A 90 -6.95 1.00 -10.23
C LEU A 90 -7.68 0.97 -11.55
N HIS A 91 -7.08 1.49 -12.61
CA HIS A 91 -7.66 1.47 -13.95
C HIS A 91 -7.85 0.03 -14.44
N HIS A 92 -6.84 -0.82 -14.26
CA HIS A 92 -6.90 -2.23 -14.67
C HIS A 92 -8.09 -2.95 -14.02
N TYR A 93 -8.22 -2.84 -12.69
CA TYR A 93 -9.28 -3.57 -11.98
C TYR A 93 -10.65 -2.98 -12.22
N ALA A 94 -10.76 -1.66 -12.42
CA ALA A 94 -12.04 -1.02 -12.68
C ALA A 94 -12.58 -1.28 -14.09
N PHE A 95 -11.71 -1.27 -15.10
CA PHE A 95 -12.12 -1.28 -16.51
C PHE A 95 -11.70 -2.54 -17.25
N ASP A 96 -10.43 -2.93 -17.13
CA ASP A 96 -9.90 -4.05 -17.93
C ASP A 96 -10.30 -5.41 -17.34
N ALA A 97 -10.21 -5.58 -16.03
CA ALA A 97 -10.54 -6.82 -15.35
C ALA A 97 -12.00 -6.91 -14.93
N LYS A 98 -12.78 -5.83 -15.08
CA LYS A 98 -14.20 -5.76 -14.72
C LYS A 98 -14.49 -6.25 -13.31
N ALA A 99 -13.67 -5.82 -12.36
CA ALA A 99 -13.89 -6.09 -10.94
C ALA A 99 -15.16 -5.39 -10.46
N CYS A 100 -15.58 -5.63 -9.23
CA CYS A 100 -16.79 -5.05 -8.66
C CYS A 100 -16.81 -3.53 -8.80
N THR A 101 -17.76 -3.00 -9.59
CA THR A 101 -17.87 -1.55 -9.85
C THR A 101 -18.16 -0.75 -8.58
N LEU A 102 -18.87 -1.34 -7.62
CA LEU A 102 -19.17 -0.67 -6.35
C LEU A 102 -17.92 -0.38 -5.53
N CYS A 103 -16.90 -1.25 -5.65
CA CYS A 103 -15.64 -1.06 -4.94
C CYS A 103 -14.87 0.15 -5.45
N PHE A 104 -15.13 0.59 -6.69
CA PHE A 104 -14.41 1.67 -7.36
C PHE A 104 -15.20 2.98 -7.43
N SER A 105 -16.42 3.02 -6.92
CA SER A 105 -17.28 4.20 -7.02
C SER A 105 -16.71 5.43 -6.32
N GLN A 106 -15.76 5.26 -5.41
CA GLN A 106 -15.13 6.32 -4.62
C GLN A 106 -13.81 6.82 -5.22
N PHE A 107 -13.35 6.20 -6.30
CA PHE A 107 -12.10 6.61 -6.95
C PHE A 107 -12.35 7.32 -8.31
#